data_fe981c3273b05aa1426a6a8b5a8bd590
#
_entry.id   fe981c3273b05aa1426a6a8b5a8bd590
#
_cell.length_a   1.000
_cell.length_b   1.000
_cell.length_c   1.000
_cell.angle_alpha   90.00
_cell.angle_beta   90.00
_cell.angle_gamma   90.00
#
_symmetry.space_group_name_H-M   'P 1'
#
loop_
_entity.id
_entity.type
_entity.pdbx_description
1 polymer ?
#
loop_
_entity_poly.entity_id
_entity_poly.type
_entity_poly.pdbx_seq_one_letter_code
_entity_poly.pdbx_strand_id
1 'polypeptide(L)'
;IIAVSGFYTIATGASPSLVRAFLFIVINETARLLHRHVPPVHVLCIALMIQLALTPAVISSIGFQMSYLAMAGIFLIYPYLKAWYPGRESGIDLPRKIWNTAALTLSCQILTGPLAWLRFRTFPLYFLITNLFALPVTSLLMLLAICTTALTYIGLCPNLLVTATDSVASALLFIMEVIAGL
;
A
#
# COMPACT_ATOMS: atom_id res chain seq x y z
N ILE A 1 -16.26 0.43 11.93
CA ILE A 1 -15.16 0.63 10.95
C ILE A 1 -15.24 2.05 10.39
N ILE A 2 -16.36 2.51 9.81
CA ILE A 2 -16.50 3.82 9.16
C ILE A 2 -16.17 4.98 10.14
N ALA A 3 -16.70 4.96 11.38
CA ALA A 3 -16.44 6.01 12.35
C ALA A 3 -14.94 6.11 12.73
N VAL A 4 -14.28 4.99 12.95
CA VAL A 4 -12.86 4.95 13.31
C VAL A 4 -11.99 5.41 12.15
N SER A 5 -12.26 4.94 10.93
CA SER A 5 -11.51 5.36 9.74
C SER A 5 -11.75 6.83 9.39
N GLY A 6 -12.97 7.34 9.61
CA GLY A 6 -13.29 8.76 9.43
C GLY A 6 -12.55 9.64 10.43
N PHE A 7 -12.56 9.28 11.71
CA PHE A 7 -11.80 9.98 12.74
C PHE A 7 -10.30 9.99 12.42
N TYR A 8 -9.73 8.85 12.02
CA TYR A 8 -8.33 8.76 11.64
C TYR A 8 -8.00 9.66 10.44
N THR A 9 -8.87 9.69 9.42
CA THR A 9 -8.67 10.52 8.23
C THR A 9 -8.63 12.01 8.58
N ILE A 10 -9.50 12.46 9.48
CA ILE A 10 -9.55 13.86 9.95
C ILE A 10 -8.32 14.17 10.80
N ALA A 11 -7.99 13.30 11.76
CA ALA A 11 -6.87 13.49 12.68
C ALA A 11 -5.50 13.58 11.96
N THR A 12 -5.36 12.91 10.80
CA THR A 12 -4.12 12.91 10.00
C THR A 12 -4.09 13.99 8.91
N GLY A 13 -5.02 14.95 8.93
CA GLY A 13 -5.03 16.10 8.02
C GLY A 13 -5.61 15.83 6.64
N ALA A 14 -6.45 14.79 6.48
CA ALA A 14 -7.26 14.50 5.29
C ALA A 14 -6.47 14.54 3.96
N SER A 15 -5.29 13.94 3.91
CA SER A 15 -4.52 13.89 2.66
C SER A 15 -5.34 13.21 1.55
N PRO A 16 -5.16 13.58 0.26
CA PRO A 16 -5.95 13.03 -0.85
C PRO A 16 -5.95 11.51 -0.93
N SER A 17 -4.85 10.89 -0.52
CA SER A 17 -4.69 9.44 -0.46
C SER A 17 -5.52 8.78 0.65
N LEU A 18 -5.58 9.42 1.82
CA LEU A 18 -6.39 8.95 2.96
C LEU A 18 -7.88 9.14 2.70
N VAL A 19 -8.27 10.28 2.13
CA VAL A 19 -9.67 10.53 1.74
C VAL A 19 -10.15 9.46 0.77
N ARG A 20 -9.33 9.09 -0.23
CA ARG A 20 -9.66 8.00 -1.14
C ARG A 20 -9.84 6.67 -0.40
N ALA A 21 -8.90 6.31 0.47
CA ALA A 21 -8.99 5.07 1.24
C ALA A 21 -10.25 5.04 2.11
N PHE A 22 -10.60 6.15 2.73
CA PHE A 22 -11.83 6.31 3.49
C PHE A 22 -13.08 6.15 2.62
N LEU A 23 -13.15 6.82 1.47
CA LEU A 23 -14.25 6.68 0.53
C LEU A 23 -14.41 5.23 0.06
N PHE A 24 -13.29 4.55 -0.18
CA PHE A 24 -13.30 3.14 -0.56
C PHE A 24 -13.93 2.25 0.52
N ILE A 25 -13.57 2.49 1.78
CA ILE A 25 -14.16 1.78 2.94
C ILE A 25 -15.66 2.08 3.04
N VAL A 26 -16.06 3.35 2.95
CA VAL A 26 -17.46 3.77 3.06
C VAL A 26 -18.30 3.12 1.96
N ILE A 27 -17.86 3.18 0.70
CA ILE A 27 -18.60 2.62 -0.44
C ILE A 27 -18.71 1.10 -0.29
N ASN A 28 -17.63 0.40 0.06
CA ASN A 28 -17.64 -1.03 0.26
C ASN A 28 -18.55 -1.47 1.42
N GLU A 29 -18.47 -0.79 2.56
CA GLU A 29 -19.33 -1.12 3.70
C GLU A 29 -20.81 -0.82 3.40
N THR A 30 -21.10 0.27 2.68
CA THR A 30 -22.47 0.58 2.23
C THR A 30 -22.99 -0.48 1.26
N ALA A 31 -22.15 -0.93 0.32
CA ALA A 31 -22.51 -2.01 -0.62
C ALA A 31 -22.78 -3.33 0.12
N ARG A 32 -21.98 -3.66 1.13
CA ARG A 32 -22.19 -4.84 1.98
C ARG A 32 -23.51 -4.78 2.76
N LEU A 33 -23.84 -3.62 3.34
CA LEU A 33 -25.11 -3.40 4.05
C LEU A 33 -26.31 -3.54 3.12
N LEU A 34 -26.16 -3.15 1.84
CA LEU A 34 -27.19 -3.30 0.81
C LEU A 34 -27.19 -4.71 0.17
N HIS A 35 -26.39 -5.67 0.68
CA HIS A 35 -26.21 -7.01 0.11
C HIS A 35 -25.87 -7.00 -1.40
N ARG A 36 -25.20 -5.96 -1.89
CA ARG A 36 -24.77 -5.83 -3.28
C ARG A 36 -23.27 -6.08 -3.42
N HIS A 37 -22.93 -6.96 -4.36
CA HIS A 37 -21.53 -7.16 -4.76
C HIS A 37 -21.17 -6.12 -5.82
N VAL A 38 -20.33 -5.16 -5.45
CA VAL A 38 -19.86 -4.10 -6.36
C VAL A 38 -18.43 -4.41 -6.79
N PRO A 39 -18.14 -4.49 -8.09
CA PRO A 39 -16.77 -4.69 -8.56
C PRO A 39 -15.84 -3.58 -8.07
N PRO A 40 -14.58 -3.90 -7.68
CA PRO A 40 -13.63 -2.92 -7.14
C PRO A 40 -13.37 -1.73 -8.05
N VAL A 41 -13.43 -1.95 -9.36
CA VAL A 41 -13.26 -0.88 -10.37
C VAL A 41 -14.40 0.15 -10.27
N HIS A 42 -15.65 -0.29 -10.07
CA HIS A 42 -16.78 0.62 -9.90
C HIS A 42 -16.64 1.45 -8.60
N VAL A 43 -16.20 0.81 -7.52
CA VAL A 43 -15.92 1.51 -6.25
C VAL A 43 -14.87 2.60 -6.47
N LEU A 44 -13.81 2.28 -7.23
CA LEU A 44 -12.76 3.22 -7.57
C LEU A 44 -13.29 4.42 -8.38
N CYS A 45 -14.12 4.17 -9.39
CA CYS A 45 -14.74 5.21 -10.21
C CYS A 45 -15.67 6.11 -9.39
N ILE A 46 -16.50 5.53 -8.53
CA ILE A 46 -17.41 6.29 -7.65
C ILE A 46 -16.59 7.17 -6.68
N ALA A 47 -15.56 6.61 -6.05
CA ALA A 47 -14.67 7.35 -5.16
C ALA A 47 -13.97 8.51 -5.90
N LEU A 48 -13.51 8.27 -7.14
CA LEU A 48 -12.91 9.29 -8.00
C LEU A 48 -13.89 10.44 -8.28
N MET A 49 -15.11 10.12 -8.70
CA MET A 49 -16.15 11.11 -9.00
C MET A 49 -16.49 11.95 -7.77
N ILE A 50 -16.70 11.31 -6.62
CA ILE A 50 -16.98 12.02 -5.36
C ILE A 50 -15.84 12.96 -5.00
N GLN A 51 -14.61 12.48 -5.05
CA GLN A 51 -13.44 13.29 -4.66
C GLN A 51 -13.22 14.48 -5.59
N LEU A 52 -13.43 14.30 -6.90
CA LEU A 52 -13.36 15.38 -7.88
C LEU A 52 -14.50 16.39 -7.73
N ALA A 53 -15.71 15.94 -7.39
CA ALA A 53 -16.84 16.82 -7.14
C ALA A 53 -16.64 17.68 -5.89
N LEU A 54 -16.04 17.12 -4.84
CA LEU A 54 -15.75 17.83 -3.58
C LEU A 54 -14.57 18.79 -3.70
N THR A 55 -13.54 18.41 -4.43
CA THR A 55 -12.30 19.19 -4.51
C THR A 55 -11.64 19.03 -5.90
N PRO A 56 -12.09 19.77 -6.92
CA PRO A 56 -11.57 19.64 -8.29
C PRO A 56 -10.07 19.90 -8.40
N ALA A 57 -9.51 20.79 -7.56
CA ALA A 57 -8.10 21.12 -7.55
C ALA A 57 -7.16 19.94 -7.22
N VAL A 58 -7.70 18.87 -6.61
CA VAL A 58 -6.94 17.67 -6.25
C VAL A 58 -6.40 16.93 -7.49
N ILE A 59 -7.01 17.11 -8.66
CA ILE A 59 -6.55 16.46 -9.91
C ILE A 59 -5.11 16.82 -10.25
N SER A 60 -4.64 18.01 -9.86
CA SER A 60 -3.27 18.48 -10.09
C SER A 60 -2.26 17.88 -9.11
N SER A 61 -2.73 17.25 -8.05
CA SER A 61 -1.88 16.61 -7.02
C SER A 61 -1.27 15.32 -7.55
N ILE A 62 0.06 15.23 -7.55
CA ILE A 62 0.79 14.02 -7.97
C ILE A 62 0.40 12.82 -7.10
N GLY A 63 0.25 13.03 -5.79
CA GLY A 63 -0.16 11.97 -4.85
C GLY A 63 -1.55 11.42 -5.17
N PHE A 64 -2.49 12.27 -5.61
CA PHE A 64 -3.81 11.84 -6.08
C PHE A 64 -3.68 10.98 -7.34
N GLN A 65 -3.00 11.48 -8.37
CA GLN A 65 -2.83 10.80 -9.65
C GLN A 65 -2.15 9.43 -9.48
N MET A 66 -1.02 9.38 -8.78
CA MET A 66 -0.28 8.14 -8.53
C MET A 66 -1.11 7.12 -7.76
N SER A 67 -1.89 7.59 -6.80
CA SER A 67 -2.70 6.75 -5.94
C SER A 67 -3.86 6.08 -6.70
N TYR A 68 -4.55 6.82 -7.57
CA TYR A 68 -5.61 6.24 -8.42
C TYR A 68 -5.05 5.32 -9.50
N LEU A 69 -3.91 5.68 -10.11
CA LEU A 69 -3.22 4.82 -11.07
C LEU A 69 -2.75 3.52 -10.45
N ALA A 70 -2.19 3.57 -9.23
CA ALA A 70 -1.78 2.36 -8.52
C ALA A 70 -2.96 1.41 -8.28
N MET A 71 -4.09 1.93 -7.78
CA MET A 71 -5.30 1.13 -7.55
C MET A 71 -5.89 0.59 -8.86
N ALA A 72 -5.89 1.39 -9.93
CA ALA A 72 -6.30 0.92 -11.26
C ALA A 72 -5.40 -0.22 -11.74
N GLY A 73 -4.08 -0.12 -11.54
CA GLY A 73 -3.12 -1.20 -11.82
C GLY A 73 -3.44 -2.48 -11.07
N ILE A 74 -3.73 -2.38 -9.79
CA ILE A 74 -4.10 -3.54 -8.96
C ILE A 74 -5.39 -4.19 -9.47
N PHE A 75 -6.40 -3.41 -9.82
CA PHE A 75 -7.69 -3.99 -10.20
C PHE A 75 -7.74 -4.48 -11.66
N LEU A 76 -7.00 -3.85 -12.56
CA LEU A 76 -7.03 -4.19 -13.99
C LEU A 76 -5.92 -5.18 -14.39
N ILE A 77 -4.69 -4.99 -13.88
CA ILE A 77 -3.51 -5.74 -14.35
C ILE A 77 -3.19 -6.94 -13.44
N TYR A 78 -3.27 -6.76 -12.12
CA TYR A 78 -2.90 -7.80 -11.17
C TYR A 78 -3.63 -9.13 -11.35
N PRO A 79 -4.96 -9.20 -11.64
CA PRO A 79 -5.63 -10.47 -11.86
C PRO A 79 -5.02 -11.30 -13.00
N TYR A 80 -4.60 -10.63 -14.08
CA TYR A 80 -3.95 -11.28 -15.23
C TYR A 80 -2.55 -11.78 -14.89
N LEU A 81 -1.74 -10.96 -14.22
CA LEU A 81 -0.40 -11.35 -13.81
C LEU A 81 -0.41 -12.47 -12.76
N LYS A 82 -1.38 -12.46 -11.86
CA LYS A 82 -1.57 -13.52 -10.87
C LYS A 82 -1.95 -14.85 -11.54
N ALA A 83 -2.80 -14.81 -12.56
CA ALA A 83 -3.22 -16.00 -13.30
C ALA A 83 -2.10 -16.60 -14.16
N TRP A 84 -1.07 -15.85 -14.49
CA TRP A 84 0.06 -16.30 -15.31
C TRP A 84 1.05 -17.21 -14.58
N TYR A 85 0.85 -17.47 -13.29
CA TYR A 85 1.69 -18.41 -12.54
C TYR A 85 1.35 -19.87 -12.89
N PRO A 86 2.30 -20.66 -13.45
CA PRO A 86 2.04 -22.03 -13.93
C PRO A 86 1.98 -23.09 -12.82
N GLY A 87 2.05 -22.71 -11.55
CA GLY A 87 2.09 -23.64 -10.41
C GLY A 87 0.72 -24.13 -9.96
N ARG A 88 0.62 -25.45 -9.64
CA ARG A 88 -0.59 -26.08 -9.04
C ARG A 88 -0.87 -25.50 -7.66
N GLU A 89 -2.18 -25.44 -7.31
CA GLU A 89 -2.66 -25.08 -5.97
C GLU A 89 -2.34 -26.18 -4.95
N SER A 90 -1.15 -26.19 -4.41
CA SER A 90 -0.75 -27.19 -3.41
C SER A 90 0.09 -26.54 -2.31
N GLY A 91 -0.50 -26.32 -1.16
CA GLY A 91 0.21 -25.97 0.07
C GLY A 91 0.70 -24.52 0.21
N ILE A 92 1.53 -24.31 1.20
CA ILE A 92 2.18 -23.01 1.52
C ILE A 92 3.37 -22.85 0.56
N ASP A 93 3.12 -22.40 -0.65
CA ASP A 93 4.16 -22.21 -1.66
C ASP A 93 4.80 -20.82 -1.50
N LEU A 94 5.96 -20.79 -0.88
CA LEU A 94 6.80 -19.58 -0.78
C LEU A 94 7.03 -18.91 -2.16
N PRO A 95 7.34 -19.64 -3.25
CA PRO A 95 7.48 -19.04 -4.58
C PRO A 95 6.20 -18.39 -5.08
N ARG A 96 5.02 -18.92 -4.76
CA ARG A 96 3.74 -18.31 -5.10
C ARG A 96 3.49 -17.00 -4.35
N LYS A 97 3.89 -16.93 -3.08
CA LYS A 97 3.83 -15.66 -2.31
C LYS A 97 4.74 -14.60 -2.91
N ILE A 98 5.96 -14.98 -3.27
CA ILE A 98 6.92 -14.08 -3.93
C ILE A 98 6.36 -13.61 -5.26
N TRP A 99 5.83 -14.52 -6.09
CA TRP A 99 5.20 -14.18 -7.37
C TRP A 99 4.02 -13.22 -7.20
N ASN A 100 3.12 -13.48 -6.26
CA ASN A 100 1.97 -12.62 -6.01
C ASN A 100 2.40 -11.20 -5.58
N THR A 101 3.42 -11.09 -4.75
CA THR A 101 3.98 -9.80 -4.33
C THR A 101 4.65 -9.08 -5.51
N ALA A 102 5.42 -9.78 -6.32
CA ALA A 102 6.06 -9.23 -7.52
C ALA A 102 5.00 -8.79 -8.55
N ALA A 103 3.99 -9.62 -8.80
CA ALA A 103 2.88 -9.31 -9.71
C ALA A 103 2.08 -8.09 -9.25
N LEU A 104 1.83 -7.96 -7.94
CA LEU A 104 1.16 -6.80 -7.36
C LEU A 104 1.99 -5.53 -7.58
N THR A 105 3.29 -5.58 -7.25
CA THR A 105 4.22 -4.48 -7.40
C THR A 105 4.34 -4.06 -8.87
N LEU A 106 4.48 -5.02 -9.78
CA LEU A 106 4.58 -4.77 -11.21
C LEU A 106 3.30 -4.15 -11.77
N SER A 107 2.12 -4.61 -11.32
CA SER A 107 0.83 -4.06 -11.71
C SER A 107 0.69 -2.57 -11.35
N CYS A 108 1.13 -2.19 -10.15
CA CYS A 108 1.18 -0.80 -9.74
C CYS A 108 2.15 0.00 -10.62
N GLN A 109 3.36 -0.53 -10.84
CA GLN A 109 4.43 0.17 -11.53
C GLN A 109 4.14 0.43 -13.01
N ILE A 110 3.46 -0.51 -13.69
CA ILE A 110 3.10 -0.35 -15.10
C ILE A 110 2.26 0.93 -15.31
N LEU A 111 1.34 1.23 -14.42
CA LEU A 111 0.48 2.41 -14.54
C LEU A 111 1.08 3.66 -13.88
N THR A 112 1.79 3.51 -12.77
CA THR A 112 2.40 4.66 -12.08
C THR A 112 3.75 5.06 -12.68
N GLY A 113 4.49 4.12 -13.27
CA GLY A 113 5.83 4.34 -13.86
C GLY A 113 5.91 5.45 -14.89
N PRO A 114 5.03 5.46 -15.92
CA PRO A 114 5.03 6.52 -16.92
C PRO A 114 4.79 7.91 -16.31
N LEU A 115 3.89 8.02 -15.34
CA LEU A 115 3.63 9.27 -14.64
C LEU A 115 4.82 9.69 -13.77
N ALA A 116 5.44 8.74 -13.06
CA ALA A 116 6.63 9.00 -12.27
C ALA A 116 7.78 9.50 -13.14
N TRP A 117 8.01 8.88 -14.29
CA TRP A 117 9.04 9.31 -15.24
C TRP A 117 8.79 10.72 -15.79
N LEU A 118 7.54 11.03 -16.15
CA LEU A 118 7.18 12.37 -16.63
C LEU A 118 7.36 13.47 -15.57
N ARG A 119 7.10 13.16 -14.30
CA ARG A 119 7.14 14.13 -13.21
C ARG A 119 8.50 14.27 -12.56
N PHE A 120 9.20 13.14 -12.36
CA PHE A 120 10.45 13.10 -11.61
C PHE A 120 11.69 12.93 -12.52
N ARG A 121 11.51 12.63 -13.80
CA ARG A 121 12.60 12.33 -14.76
C ARG A 121 13.49 11.16 -14.32
N THR A 122 13.09 10.41 -13.31
CA THR A 122 13.80 9.22 -12.80
C THR A 122 12.90 8.01 -12.95
N PHE A 123 13.43 6.94 -13.55
CA PHE A 123 12.72 5.67 -13.63
C PHE A 123 13.24 4.77 -12.49
N PRO A 124 12.41 4.38 -11.54
CA PRO A 124 12.85 3.55 -10.42
C PRO A 124 13.04 2.09 -10.88
N LEU A 125 14.20 1.82 -11.53
CA LEU A 125 14.54 0.46 -12.02
C LEU A 125 14.61 -0.56 -10.89
N TYR A 126 15.05 -0.13 -9.72
CA TYR A 126 15.21 -0.99 -8.55
C TYR A 126 13.94 -1.16 -7.70
N PHE A 127 12.83 -0.53 -8.12
CA PHE A 127 11.57 -0.54 -7.37
C PHE A 127 11.04 -1.96 -7.07
N LEU A 128 11.16 -2.88 -8.01
CA LEU A 128 10.71 -4.26 -7.82
C LEU A 128 11.52 -4.96 -6.72
N ILE A 129 12.84 -4.81 -6.77
CA ILE A 129 13.77 -5.41 -5.81
C ILE A 129 13.56 -4.76 -4.44
N THR A 130 13.51 -3.42 -4.40
CA THR A 130 13.27 -2.67 -3.17
C THR A 130 11.97 -3.09 -2.50
N ASN A 131 10.85 -3.15 -3.23
CA ASN A 131 9.57 -3.55 -2.65
C ASN A 131 9.53 -5.01 -2.21
N LEU A 132 10.20 -5.91 -2.92
CA LEU A 132 10.24 -7.31 -2.55
C LEU A 132 10.95 -7.51 -1.18
N PHE A 133 12.00 -6.75 -0.91
CA PHE A 133 12.74 -6.82 0.35
C PHE A 133 12.22 -5.85 1.41
N ALA A 134 11.88 -4.62 1.04
CA ALA A 134 11.44 -3.60 2.00
C ALA A 134 10.06 -3.91 2.60
N LEU A 135 9.11 -4.45 1.83
CA LEU A 135 7.76 -4.74 2.34
C LEU A 135 7.75 -5.72 3.53
N PRO A 136 8.41 -6.90 3.47
CA PRO A 136 8.43 -7.81 4.62
C PRO A 136 9.19 -7.23 5.81
N VAL A 137 10.30 -6.52 5.57
CA VAL A 137 11.10 -5.89 6.64
C VAL A 137 10.31 -4.76 7.31
N THR A 138 9.63 -3.91 6.53
CA THR A 138 8.78 -2.84 7.06
C THR A 138 7.59 -3.40 7.85
N SER A 139 6.97 -4.49 7.38
CA SER A 139 5.89 -5.15 8.11
C SER A 139 6.35 -5.70 9.46
N LEU A 140 7.53 -6.31 9.50
CA LEU A 140 8.15 -6.78 10.72
C LEU A 140 8.49 -5.62 11.67
N LEU A 141 9.08 -4.55 11.13
CA LEU A 141 9.39 -3.34 11.89
C LEU A 141 8.14 -2.71 12.51
N MET A 142 7.04 -2.60 11.76
CA MET A 142 5.78 -2.10 12.27
C MET A 142 5.22 -2.96 13.41
N LEU A 143 5.26 -4.29 13.26
CA LEU A 143 4.82 -5.20 14.30
C LEU A 143 5.66 -5.03 15.58
N LEU A 144 6.98 -4.99 15.45
CA LEU A 144 7.89 -4.77 16.57
C LEU A 144 7.67 -3.40 17.21
N ALA A 145 7.48 -2.34 16.43
CA ALA A 145 7.23 -0.99 16.94
C ALA A 145 5.92 -0.91 17.73
N ILE A 146 4.86 -1.56 17.26
CA ILE A 146 3.58 -1.63 17.98
C ILE A 146 3.75 -2.40 19.30
N CYS A 147 4.43 -3.55 19.28
CA CYS A 147 4.69 -4.34 20.49
C CYS A 147 5.55 -3.58 21.48
N THR A 148 6.63 -2.94 21.05
CA THR A 148 7.49 -2.14 21.93
C THR A 148 6.73 -0.98 22.56
N THR A 149 5.96 -0.23 21.76
CA THR A 149 5.16 0.89 22.26
C THR A 149 4.11 0.45 23.28
N ALA A 150 3.41 -0.65 23.02
CA ALA A 150 2.40 -1.19 23.91
C ALA A 150 3.02 -1.68 25.24
N LEU A 151 4.15 -2.40 25.17
CA LEU A 151 4.85 -2.89 26.36
C LEU A 151 5.51 -1.77 27.17
N THR A 152 6.00 -0.74 26.52
CA THR A 152 6.54 0.46 27.19
C THR A 152 5.43 1.18 27.96
N TYR A 153 4.23 1.27 27.39
CA TYR A 153 3.08 1.88 28.07
C TYR A 153 2.66 1.12 29.33
N ILE A 154 2.84 -0.21 29.34
CA ILE A 154 2.52 -1.09 30.50
C ILE A 154 3.69 -1.10 31.52
N GLY A 155 4.85 -0.50 31.20
CA GLY A 155 6.03 -0.50 32.06
C GLY A 155 6.84 -1.83 32.05
N LEU A 156 6.54 -2.72 31.13
CA LEU A 156 7.19 -4.05 30.98
C LEU A 156 8.02 -4.15 29.69
N CYS A 157 8.76 -3.11 29.32
CA CYS A 157 9.53 -3.14 28.09
C CYS A 157 10.88 -3.88 28.28
N PRO A 158 11.06 -5.09 27.73
CA PRO A 158 12.36 -5.75 27.78
C PRO A 158 13.31 -5.03 26.80
N ASN A 159 14.52 -4.70 27.27
CA ASN A 159 15.58 -4.08 26.47
C ASN A 159 15.85 -4.85 25.16
N LEU A 160 15.62 -6.14 25.15
CA LEU A 160 15.77 -7.03 23.99
C LEU A 160 14.83 -6.64 22.83
N LEU A 161 13.59 -6.24 23.12
CA LEU A 161 12.62 -5.80 22.11
C LEU A 161 13.01 -4.46 21.50
N VAL A 162 13.51 -3.52 22.30
CA VAL A 162 14.01 -2.23 21.81
C VAL A 162 15.21 -2.45 20.90
N THR A 163 16.17 -3.26 21.32
CA THR A 163 17.35 -3.60 20.51
C THR A 163 16.98 -4.31 19.21
N ALA A 164 16.01 -5.23 19.25
CA ALA A 164 15.51 -5.90 18.05
C ALA A 164 14.86 -4.92 17.06
N THR A 165 14.05 -3.98 17.57
CA THR A 165 13.42 -2.94 16.73
C THR A 165 14.46 -2.05 16.09
N ASP A 166 15.47 -1.64 16.84
CA ASP A 166 16.56 -0.78 16.37
C ASP A 166 17.44 -1.50 15.33
N SER A 167 17.73 -2.79 15.55
CA SER A 167 18.46 -3.63 14.59
C SER A 167 17.72 -3.80 13.27
N VAL A 168 16.39 -4.02 13.31
CA VAL A 168 15.57 -4.14 12.09
C VAL A 168 15.45 -2.80 11.37
N ALA A 169 15.32 -1.68 12.09
CA ALA A 169 15.31 -0.35 11.53
C ALA A 169 16.64 -0.01 10.84
N SER A 170 17.75 -0.32 11.48
CA SER A 170 19.10 -0.11 10.93
C SER A 170 19.34 -0.97 9.67
N ALA A 171 18.88 -2.23 9.69
CA ALA A 171 18.96 -3.12 8.53
C ALA A 171 18.12 -2.57 7.34
N LEU A 172 16.94 -2.03 7.61
CA LEU A 172 16.11 -1.41 6.57
C LEU A 172 16.80 -0.18 5.97
N LEU A 173 17.36 0.69 6.82
CA LEU A 173 18.10 1.87 6.35
C LEU A 173 19.31 1.47 5.52
N PHE A 174 20.07 0.48 5.95
CA PHE A 174 21.22 -0.03 5.20
C PHE A 174 20.82 -0.59 3.82
N ILE A 175 19.74 -1.37 3.75
CA ILE A 175 19.21 -1.89 2.48
C ILE A 175 18.81 -0.74 1.56
N MET A 176 18.13 0.30 2.09
CA MET A 176 17.72 1.46 1.31
C MET A 176 18.93 2.28 0.81
N GLU A 177 19.95 2.43 1.63
CA GLU A 177 21.18 3.16 1.28
C GLU A 177 21.99 2.44 0.20
N VAL A 178 22.14 1.11 0.30
CA VAL A 178 22.79 0.28 -0.73
C VAL A 178 22.04 0.37 -2.07
N ILE A 179 20.71 0.35 -2.06
CA ILE A 179 19.91 0.44 -3.28
C ILE A 179 19.92 1.86 -3.85
N ALA A 180 19.98 2.89 -3.01
CA ALA A 180 20.05 4.29 -3.45
C ALA A 180 21.42 4.68 -3.98
N GLY A 181 22.49 3.96 -3.61
CA GLY A 181 23.85 4.15 -4.10
C GLY A 181 24.19 3.41 -5.39
N LEU A 182 23.26 2.57 -5.91
CA LEU A 182 23.35 1.86 -7.19
C LEU A 182 22.72 2.67 -8.32
#